data_e4aeb22928be2ce5e72a455a9792db06
#
_entry.id   e4aeb22928be2ce5e72a455a9792db06
#
_cell.length_a   1.000
_cell.length_b   1.000
_cell.length_c   1.000
_cell.angle_alpha   90.00
_cell.angle_beta   90.00
_cell.angle_gamma   90.00
#
_symmetry.space_group_name_H-M   'P 1'
#
loop_
_entity.id
_entity.type
_entity.pdbx_description
1 polymer ?
#
loop_
_entity_poly.entity_id
_entity_poly.type
_entity_poly.pdbx_seq_one_letter_code
_entity_poly.pdbx_strand_id
1 'polypeptide(L)'
;MNNDDIKNRTIELRNKVFALWAREGQWEKDNPNSPLYGMDKDPLVSLLITALAYQEYQIENDIERFRTGMVSELEEQMLPYHLLKATPSVAMMCTAKAPGNPARCLVGEDSVFTVMKETFQGRHNINFRPLFESNIIGAIVTSFTQLLGGKCKLTLEVTDERTVLGGVGFLFRNLEFDDVTMYYGDKEVPLISPWEYDRFPMNTDFSFWNLIYNKSLAFGTNEQWFDLWAETGVPYYMADPYTPILLSQGTVELTLDFEGLKNRNVDVNNICINAFPVVNVNKRHFALTPSEPIVKIADDGDFFMNLVGEYDTVEEADKFILRRYGCERFGLSELLKLADTLQKKNTTDFYAYQSIPSLQDGDKMRKLKVLLKDIIAAVKKNGTPKTGVYALLKEDAKVEVSIPLTALYTDGIKGNDIEVGALVMTAPSDFDLGQTRLLTRSSGGRDEVTNDDERKMLSHYYALTNDKIVTRSDLKSFCVKELYRYDIGSVNRIEVANDEGTRTVVAFVSEVNPGLDLESIQLRLQRLIDIHSSGLMPVKVLIVKQ
;
A
#
# COMPACT_ATOMS: atom_id res chain seq x y z
N MET A 1 -14.09 18.60 21.51
CA MET A 1 -14.65 19.96 21.53
C MET A 1 -13.89 20.76 22.57
N ASN A 2 -13.03 21.67 22.13
CA ASN A 2 -12.15 22.42 23.04
C ASN A 2 -12.89 23.66 23.54
N ASN A 3 -13.32 23.65 24.81
CA ASN A 3 -14.09 24.76 25.41
C ASN A 3 -13.31 26.08 25.44
N ASP A 4 -11.98 25.99 25.35
CA ASP A 4 -11.11 27.18 25.42
C ASP A 4 -11.07 27.93 24.08
N ASP A 5 -11.22 27.24 22.94
CA ASP A 5 -11.28 27.88 21.63
C ASP A 5 -12.56 28.72 21.48
N ILE A 6 -13.70 28.21 21.95
CA ILE A 6 -14.96 28.95 21.92
C ILE A 6 -14.89 30.18 22.85
N LYS A 7 -14.28 30.07 24.03
CA LYS A 7 -14.07 31.20 24.94
C LYS A 7 -13.21 32.29 24.32
N ASN A 8 -12.07 31.91 23.71
CA ASN A 8 -11.17 32.86 23.07
C ASN A 8 -11.86 33.60 21.92
N ARG A 9 -12.59 32.88 21.08
CA ARG A 9 -13.39 33.47 19.99
C ARG A 9 -14.50 34.38 20.49
N THR A 10 -15.18 33.99 21.57
CA THR A 10 -16.18 34.83 22.20
C THR A 10 -15.59 36.16 22.65
N ILE A 11 -14.40 36.13 23.26
CA ILE A 11 -13.69 37.34 23.69
C ILE A 11 -13.29 38.19 22.48
N GLU A 12 -12.76 37.56 21.44
CA GLU A 12 -12.35 38.25 20.23
C GLU A 12 -13.54 38.92 19.50
N LEU A 13 -14.61 38.17 19.29
CA LEU A 13 -15.84 38.70 18.67
C LEU A 13 -16.45 39.83 19.50
N ARG A 14 -16.47 39.67 20.81
CA ARG A 14 -16.90 40.73 21.74
C ARG A 14 -16.08 41.99 21.54
N ASN A 15 -14.77 41.88 21.52
CA ASN A 15 -13.88 43.03 21.32
C ASN A 15 -14.11 43.70 19.96
N LYS A 16 -14.33 42.92 18.90
CA LYS A 16 -14.66 43.44 17.56
C LYS A 16 -16.00 44.20 17.55
N VAL A 17 -17.02 43.66 18.17
CA VAL A 17 -18.37 44.29 18.24
C VAL A 17 -18.32 45.60 19.00
N PHE A 18 -17.68 45.63 20.18
CA PHE A 18 -17.58 46.85 20.96
C PHE A 18 -16.67 47.90 20.31
N ALA A 19 -15.59 47.49 19.62
CA ALA A 19 -14.78 48.40 18.84
C ALA A 19 -15.54 49.02 17.66
N LEU A 20 -16.42 48.26 17.01
CA LEU A 20 -17.25 48.76 15.95
C LEU A 20 -18.29 49.80 16.48
N TRP A 21 -18.95 49.49 17.58
CA TRP A 21 -19.91 50.42 18.22
C TRP A 21 -19.24 51.70 18.72
N ALA A 22 -18.01 51.61 19.24
CA ALA A 22 -17.24 52.76 19.63
C ALA A 22 -16.83 53.62 18.41
N ARG A 23 -16.44 53.00 17.31
CA ARG A 23 -16.13 53.70 16.06
C ARG A 23 -17.33 54.44 15.47
N GLU A 24 -18.51 53.90 15.63
CA GLU A 24 -19.74 54.52 15.16
C GLU A 24 -20.34 55.52 16.17
N GLY A 25 -19.68 55.78 17.29
CA GLY A 25 -20.11 56.70 18.34
C GLY A 25 -21.34 56.20 19.12
N GLN A 26 -21.67 54.93 19.02
CA GLN A 26 -22.83 54.32 19.67
C GLN A 26 -22.51 53.83 21.08
N TRP A 27 -21.26 53.55 21.38
CA TRP A 27 -20.82 53.02 22.68
C TRP A 27 -19.49 53.63 23.13
N GLU A 28 -19.48 54.15 24.37
CA GLU A 28 -18.26 54.54 25.10
C GLU A 28 -18.32 53.90 26.47
N LYS A 29 -17.25 53.27 26.90
CA LYS A 29 -17.18 52.48 28.13
C LYS A 29 -17.54 53.26 29.39
N ASP A 30 -17.08 54.49 29.45
CA ASP A 30 -17.20 55.34 30.66
C ASP A 30 -18.19 56.51 30.51
N ASN A 31 -18.97 56.56 29.42
CA ASN A 31 -19.93 57.62 29.14
C ASN A 31 -21.39 57.15 29.32
N PRO A 32 -22.05 57.50 30.43
CA PRO A 32 -23.43 57.10 30.69
C PRO A 32 -24.45 57.62 29.67
N ASN A 33 -24.10 58.64 28.90
CA ASN A 33 -24.95 59.20 27.86
C ASN A 33 -24.85 58.51 26.50
N SER A 34 -23.96 57.51 26.37
CA SER A 34 -23.83 56.70 25.16
C SER A 34 -25.07 55.83 24.96
N PRO A 35 -25.64 55.76 23.72
CA PRO A 35 -26.87 54.99 23.45
C PRO A 35 -26.82 53.53 23.86
N LEU A 36 -25.65 52.91 23.81
CA LEU A 36 -25.43 51.50 24.16
C LEU A 36 -24.62 51.33 25.46
N TYR A 37 -24.71 52.35 26.37
CA TYR A 37 -24.04 52.25 27.65
C TYR A 37 -24.56 51.06 28.49
N GLY A 38 -23.62 50.31 29.07
CA GLY A 38 -23.97 49.14 29.91
C GLY A 38 -24.22 47.83 29.13
N MET A 39 -24.27 47.85 27.80
CA MET A 39 -24.46 46.65 26.98
C MET A 39 -23.27 45.67 27.11
N ASP A 40 -22.12 46.12 27.54
CA ASP A 40 -20.94 45.25 27.84
C ASP A 40 -21.19 44.33 29.05
N LYS A 41 -22.15 44.67 29.90
CA LYS A 41 -22.55 43.91 31.09
C LYS A 41 -23.89 43.20 30.92
N ASP A 42 -24.57 43.39 29.76
CA ASP A 42 -25.86 42.77 29.51
C ASP A 42 -25.71 41.27 29.23
N PRO A 43 -26.38 40.41 30.02
CA PRO A 43 -26.34 38.97 29.84
C PRO A 43 -26.85 38.51 28.46
N LEU A 44 -27.87 39.21 27.89
CA LEU A 44 -28.44 38.89 26.59
C LEU A 44 -27.45 39.18 25.47
N VAL A 45 -26.74 40.31 25.53
CA VAL A 45 -25.65 40.63 24.56
C VAL A 45 -24.53 39.62 24.67
N SER A 46 -24.14 39.25 25.89
CA SER A 46 -23.12 38.23 26.12
C SER A 46 -23.54 36.86 25.56
N LEU A 47 -24.78 36.45 25.76
CA LEU A 47 -25.33 35.21 25.22
C LEU A 47 -25.34 35.20 23.68
N LEU A 48 -25.75 36.32 23.08
CA LEU A 48 -25.85 36.49 21.65
C LEU A 48 -24.48 36.44 20.99
N ILE A 49 -23.48 37.10 21.56
CA ILE A 49 -22.10 37.06 21.11
C ILE A 49 -21.51 35.63 21.23
N THR A 50 -21.83 34.94 22.33
CA THR A 50 -21.38 33.54 22.52
C THR A 50 -22.05 32.62 21.49
N ALA A 51 -23.33 32.82 21.19
CA ALA A 51 -24.01 32.04 20.15
C ALA A 51 -23.45 32.28 18.75
N LEU A 52 -23.12 33.54 18.42
CA LEU A 52 -22.48 33.89 17.15
C LEU A 52 -21.06 33.31 17.05
N ALA A 53 -20.26 33.40 18.11
CA ALA A 53 -18.92 32.78 18.15
C ALA A 53 -18.98 31.25 17.98
N TYR A 54 -19.98 30.61 18.54
CA TYR A 54 -20.24 29.18 18.36
C TYR A 54 -20.62 28.86 16.91
N GLN A 55 -21.46 29.67 16.28
CA GLN A 55 -21.84 29.49 14.87
C GLN A 55 -20.65 29.73 13.94
N GLU A 56 -19.85 30.76 14.18
CA GLU A 56 -18.62 31.04 13.44
C GLU A 56 -17.64 29.84 13.52
N TYR A 57 -17.44 29.31 14.73
CA TYR A 57 -16.64 28.11 14.94
C TYR A 57 -17.19 26.90 14.19
N GLN A 58 -18.51 26.69 14.18
CA GLN A 58 -19.12 25.59 13.41
C GLN A 58 -18.92 25.76 11.90
N ILE A 59 -19.14 26.96 11.38
CA ILE A 59 -18.95 27.25 9.96
C ILE A 59 -17.51 27.03 9.53
N GLU A 60 -16.54 27.50 10.31
CA GLU A 60 -15.12 27.27 10.00
C GLU A 60 -14.77 25.79 10.03
N ASN A 61 -15.23 25.04 11.02
CA ASN A 61 -15.02 23.59 11.04
C ASN A 61 -15.68 22.87 9.86
N ASP A 62 -16.87 23.29 9.46
CA ASP A 62 -17.57 22.71 8.32
C ASP A 62 -16.85 23.06 6.99
N ILE A 63 -16.31 24.27 6.85
CA ILE A 63 -15.49 24.68 5.71
C ILE A 63 -14.18 23.89 5.68
N GLU A 64 -13.49 23.74 6.81
CA GLU A 64 -12.23 22.99 6.89
C GLU A 64 -12.46 21.50 6.61
N ARG A 65 -13.54 20.92 7.13
CA ARG A 65 -13.94 19.54 6.81
C ARG A 65 -14.28 19.36 5.34
N PHE A 66 -15.01 20.30 4.75
CA PHE A 66 -15.32 20.26 3.32
C PHE A 66 -14.04 20.37 2.48
N ARG A 67 -13.17 21.29 2.81
CA ARG A 67 -11.86 21.48 2.16
C ARG A 67 -10.98 20.24 2.27
N THR A 68 -10.82 19.71 3.48
CA THR A 68 -10.04 18.49 3.73
C THR A 68 -10.68 17.30 2.99
N GLY A 69 -12.00 17.20 3.00
CA GLY A 69 -12.76 16.19 2.27
C GLY A 69 -12.52 16.23 0.77
N MET A 70 -12.62 17.40 0.18
CA MET A 70 -12.43 17.60 -1.26
C MET A 70 -10.98 17.37 -1.70
N VAL A 71 -10.02 17.88 -0.92
CA VAL A 71 -8.59 17.66 -1.18
C VAL A 71 -8.24 16.19 -1.11
N SER A 72 -8.70 15.47 -0.09
CA SER A 72 -8.44 14.04 0.06
C SER A 72 -9.12 13.18 -1.02
N GLU A 73 -10.28 13.58 -1.54
CA GLU A 73 -10.93 12.89 -2.67
C GLU A 73 -10.17 13.12 -3.98
N LEU A 74 -9.66 14.32 -4.18
CA LEU A 74 -8.76 14.64 -5.30
C LEU A 74 -7.43 13.88 -5.17
N GLU A 75 -6.87 13.81 -3.97
CA GLU A 75 -5.64 13.06 -3.69
C GLU A 75 -5.81 11.56 -3.99
N GLU A 76 -6.91 10.95 -3.59
CA GLU A 76 -7.21 9.54 -3.89
C GLU A 76 -7.34 9.26 -5.41
N GLN A 77 -7.77 10.27 -6.18
CA GLN A 77 -7.87 10.16 -7.65
C GLN A 77 -6.56 10.44 -8.37
N MET A 78 -5.71 11.29 -7.81
CA MET A 78 -4.47 11.76 -8.45
C MET A 78 -3.24 10.96 -8.04
N LEU A 79 -3.21 10.44 -6.81
CA LEU A 79 -2.05 9.71 -6.30
C LEU A 79 -2.09 8.24 -6.72
N PRO A 80 -0.97 7.69 -7.15
CA PRO A 80 -0.86 6.26 -7.38
C PRO A 80 -1.17 5.46 -6.12
N TYR A 81 -1.85 4.34 -6.31
CA TYR A 81 -2.28 3.47 -5.21
C TYR A 81 -1.14 3.07 -4.27
N HIS A 82 0.04 2.75 -4.83
CA HIS A 82 1.21 2.32 -4.06
C HIS A 82 1.78 3.39 -3.11
N LEU A 83 1.42 4.66 -3.28
CA LEU A 83 1.87 5.73 -2.38
C LEU A 83 1.02 5.85 -1.12
N LEU A 84 -0.27 5.52 -1.19
CA LEU A 84 -1.23 5.71 -0.10
C LEU A 84 -1.58 4.44 0.65
N LYS A 85 -1.63 3.31 -0.06
CA LYS A 85 -2.11 2.05 0.51
C LYS A 85 -0.99 1.23 1.14
N ALA A 86 -1.38 0.29 1.99
CA ALA A 86 -0.45 -0.68 2.51
C ALA A 86 0.17 -1.49 1.37
N THR A 87 1.49 -1.66 1.39
CA THR A 87 2.21 -2.50 0.44
C THR A 87 2.78 -3.71 1.15
N PRO A 88 2.78 -4.87 0.51
CA PRO A 88 3.32 -6.08 1.11
C PRO A 88 4.84 -6.07 1.13
N SER A 89 5.43 -6.73 2.10
CA SER A 89 6.84 -7.06 2.08
C SER A 89 7.13 -8.17 1.08
N VAL A 90 8.32 -8.12 0.48
CA VAL A 90 8.81 -9.09 -0.49
C VAL A 90 10.12 -9.71 -0.04
N ALA A 91 10.38 -10.92 -0.47
CA ALA A 91 11.64 -11.61 -0.27
C ALA A 91 11.86 -12.62 -1.39
N MET A 92 13.08 -13.15 -1.48
CA MET A 92 13.37 -14.34 -2.28
C MET A 92 13.34 -15.56 -1.37
N MET A 93 12.74 -16.65 -1.85
CA MET A 93 12.65 -17.93 -1.16
C MET A 93 13.12 -19.04 -2.06
N CYS A 94 13.62 -20.12 -1.50
CA CYS A 94 13.78 -21.38 -2.21
C CYS A 94 13.09 -22.50 -1.45
N THR A 95 12.75 -23.54 -2.20
CA THR A 95 12.23 -24.79 -1.66
C THR A 95 12.75 -25.98 -2.46
N ALA A 96 12.56 -27.17 -1.97
CA ALA A 96 12.80 -28.39 -2.70
C ALA A 96 11.55 -29.25 -2.69
N LYS A 97 11.47 -30.20 -3.61
CA LYS A 97 10.40 -31.19 -3.62
C LYS A 97 10.47 -32.06 -2.36
N ALA A 98 9.30 -32.43 -1.86
CA ALA A 98 9.21 -33.42 -0.80
C ALA A 98 9.84 -34.75 -1.23
N PRO A 99 10.58 -35.45 -0.37
CA PRO A 99 11.20 -36.73 -0.73
C PRO A 99 10.19 -37.75 -1.25
N GLY A 100 10.47 -38.34 -2.40
CA GLY A 100 9.61 -39.34 -3.02
C GLY A 100 8.39 -38.82 -3.79
N ASN A 101 8.25 -37.51 -3.96
CA ASN A 101 7.21 -36.93 -4.81
C ASN A 101 7.64 -36.91 -6.29
N PRO A 102 7.11 -37.79 -7.16
CA PRO A 102 7.50 -37.82 -8.58
C PRO A 102 6.76 -36.79 -9.42
N ALA A 103 5.72 -36.14 -8.89
CA ALA A 103 4.89 -35.21 -9.64
C ALA A 103 5.64 -33.92 -9.97
N ARG A 104 5.21 -33.24 -11.04
CA ARG A 104 5.64 -31.88 -11.29
C ARG A 104 5.15 -30.99 -10.14
N CYS A 105 6.05 -30.32 -9.47
CA CYS A 105 5.72 -29.44 -8.36
C CYS A 105 5.75 -27.99 -8.81
N LEU A 106 4.61 -27.34 -8.77
CA LEU A 106 4.46 -25.91 -9.02
C LEU A 106 4.19 -25.18 -7.72
N VAL A 107 4.97 -24.15 -7.46
CA VAL A 107 4.65 -23.16 -6.44
C VAL A 107 3.67 -22.20 -7.08
N GLY A 108 2.43 -22.18 -6.62
CA GLY A 108 1.35 -21.41 -7.20
C GLY A 108 0.50 -20.69 -6.16
N GLU A 109 -0.65 -20.23 -6.57
CA GLU A 109 -1.55 -19.38 -5.78
C GLU A 109 -1.89 -19.91 -4.39
N ASP A 110 -2.09 -21.21 -4.27
CA ASP A 110 -2.48 -21.85 -3.00
C ASP A 110 -1.29 -22.18 -2.10
N SER A 111 -0.07 -21.96 -2.60
CA SER A 111 1.14 -22.21 -1.83
C SER A 111 1.32 -21.13 -0.78
N VAL A 112 1.21 -21.52 0.51
CA VAL A 112 1.42 -20.63 1.65
C VAL A 112 2.62 -21.09 2.45
N PHE A 113 3.56 -20.19 2.67
CA PHE A 113 4.75 -20.41 3.49
C PHE A 113 4.66 -19.50 4.71
N THR A 114 4.55 -20.10 5.90
CA THR A 114 4.50 -19.32 7.13
C THR A 114 5.90 -19.24 7.74
N VAL A 115 6.38 -18.04 7.93
CA VAL A 115 7.68 -17.77 8.56
C VAL A 115 7.46 -17.15 9.93
N MET A 116 8.21 -17.59 10.93
CA MET A 116 8.13 -17.04 12.27
C MET A 116 9.09 -15.86 12.39
N LYS A 117 8.54 -14.71 12.77
CA LYS A 117 9.31 -13.51 13.13
C LYS A 117 9.32 -13.34 14.65
N GLU A 118 10.48 -13.26 15.24
CA GLU A 118 10.63 -12.90 16.64
C GLU A 118 10.81 -11.39 16.79
N THR A 119 10.01 -10.78 17.63
CA THR A 119 10.07 -9.36 17.96
C THR A 119 10.10 -9.17 19.47
N PHE A 120 10.44 -8.01 19.97
CA PHE A 120 10.34 -7.68 21.40
C PHE A 120 8.93 -7.82 21.96
N GLN A 121 7.90 -7.77 21.11
CA GLN A 121 6.49 -7.93 21.49
C GLN A 121 6.01 -9.39 21.45
N GLY A 122 6.85 -10.33 20.99
CA GLY A 122 6.52 -11.75 20.89
C GLY A 122 6.83 -12.35 19.51
N ARG A 123 6.27 -13.53 19.29
CA ARG A 123 6.40 -14.28 18.05
C ARG A 123 5.21 -14.02 17.15
N HIS A 124 5.47 -13.66 15.91
CA HIS A 124 4.46 -13.41 14.88
C HIS A 124 4.67 -14.36 13.71
N ASN A 125 3.59 -14.96 13.25
CA ASN A 125 3.57 -15.77 12.04
C ASN A 125 3.25 -14.88 10.86
N ILE A 126 4.17 -14.78 9.91
CA ILE A 126 4.04 -13.99 8.69
C ILE A 126 3.87 -14.96 7.52
N ASN A 127 2.79 -14.80 6.77
CA ASN A 127 2.48 -15.64 5.63
C ASN A 127 3.04 -15.04 4.35
N PHE A 128 3.80 -15.84 3.62
CA PHE A 128 4.29 -15.50 2.29
C PHE A 128 3.63 -16.38 1.25
N ARG A 129 3.36 -15.80 0.09
CA ARG A 129 2.87 -16.50 -1.10
C ARG A 129 3.77 -16.19 -2.27
N PRO A 130 3.89 -17.09 -3.27
CA PRO A 130 4.68 -16.80 -4.45
C PRO A 130 4.09 -15.61 -5.20
N LEU A 131 4.94 -14.76 -5.75
CA LEU A 131 4.51 -13.61 -6.53
C LEU A 131 3.92 -14.04 -7.88
N PHE A 132 4.43 -15.15 -8.44
CA PHE A 132 3.95 -15.79 -9.67
C PHE A 132 4.28 -17.28 -9.64
N GLU A 133 3.73 -18.05 -10.57
CA GLU A 133 3.99 -19.49 -10.65
C GLU A 133 5.45 -19.80 -10.97
N SER A 134 6.01 -20.77 -10.26
CA SER A 134 7.38 -21.25 -10.46
C SER A 134 7.42 -22.77 -10.39
N ASN A 135 8.23 -23.37 -11.25
CA ASN A 135 8.46 -24.82 -11.26
C ASN A 135 9.60 -25.19 -10.29
N ILE A 136 9.34 -26.17 -9.45
CA ILE A 136 10.34 -26.70 -8.51
C ILE A 136 10.79 -28.07 -8.99
N ILE A 137 12.08 -28.20 -9.25
CA ILE A 137 12.67 -29.42 -9.77
C ILE A 137 13.41 -30.22 -8.67
N GLY A 138 13.40 -31.53 -8.79
CA GLY A 138 14.21 -32.42 -7.96
C GLY A 138 15.66 -32.42 -8.43
N ALA A 139 16.39 -31.36 -8.14
CA ALA A 139 17.79 -31.22 -8.49
C ALA A 139 18.56 -30.52 -7.36
N ILE A 140 19.80 -30.90 -7.16
CA ILE A 140 20.70 -30.34 -6.16
C ILE A 140 21.94 -29.79 -6.87
N VAL A 141 22.37 -28.59 -6.50
CA VAL A 141 23.63 -28.01 -7.00
C VAL A 141 24.80 -28.73 -6.33
N THR A 142 25.61 -29.42 -7.10
CA THR A 142 26.79 -30.14 -6.61
C THR A 142 28.06 -29.34 -6.77
N SER A 143 28.19 -28.57 -7.85
CA SER A 143 29.33 -27.68 -8.06
C SER A 143 28.94 -26.47 -8.91
N PHE A 144 29.63 -25.35 -8.65
CA PHE A 144 29.57 -24.15 -9.47
C PHE A 144 30.99 -23.59 -9.59
N THR A 145 31.56 -23.67 -10.75
CA THR A 145 32.99 -23.38 -10.96
C THR A 145 33.20 -22.48 -12.16
N GLN A 146 34.12 -21.53 -12.02
CA GLN A 146 34.48 -20.61 -13.09
C GLN A 146 35.38 -21.29 -14.10
N LEU A 147 35.07 -21.11 -15.37
CA LEU A 147 35.85 -21.47 -16.52
C LEU A 147 36.58 -20.24 -17.09
N LEU A 148 37.29 -20.40 -18.20
CA LEU A 148 37.94 -19.29 -18.89
C LEU A 148 36.88 -18.38 -19.58
N GLY A 149 37.13 -17.06 -19.62
CA GLY A 149 36.37 -16.12 -20.44
C GLY A 149 35.01 -15.73 -19.90
N GLY A 150 34.81 -15.69 -18.57
CA GLY A 150 33.51 -15.32 -17.96
C GLY A 150 32.50 -16.46 -17.86
N LYS A 151 32.84 -17.62 -18.44
CA LYS A 151 31.96 -18.80 -18.37
C LYS A 151 32.07 -19.49 -17.03
N CYS A 152 30.94 -20.00 -16.56
CA CYS A 152 30.85 -20.83 -15.36
C CYS A 152 30.15 -22.14 -15.68
N LYS A 153 30.58 -23.20 -15.02
CA LYS A 153 29.96 -24.53 -15.11
C LYS A 153 29.16 -24.81 -13.86
N LEU A 154 27.88 -25.04 -14.06
CA LEU A 154 26.94 -25.45 -13.01
C LEU A 154 26.67 -26.94 -13.17
N THR A 155 26.96 -27.72 -12.14
CA THR A 155 26.65 -29.15 -12.12
C THR A 155 25.50 -29.41 -11.18
N LEU A 156 24.47 -30.07 -11.70
CA LEU A 156 23.26 -30.47 -10.97
C LEU A 156 23.22 -31.99 -10.86
N GLU A 157 22.81 -32.48 -9.71
CA GLU A 157 22.37 -33.87 -9.53
C GLU A 157 20.86 -33.91 -9.61
N VAL A 158 20.33 -34.44 -10.73
CA VAL A 158 18.89 -34.51 -11.01
C VAL A 158 18.34 -35.84 -10.51
N THR A 159 17.40 -35.81 -9.60
CA THR A 159 16.83 -37.02 -8.99
C THR A 159 15.67 -37.61 -9.76
N ASP A 160 14.93 -36.78 -10.49
CA ASP A 160 13.70 -37.18 -11.17
C ASP A 160 13.94 -37.57 -12.63
N GLU A 161 13.24 -38.61 -13.11
CA GLU A 161 13.39 -39.10 -14.51
C GLU A 161 12.95 -38.10 -15.58
N ARG A 162 12.02 -37.20 -15.23
CA ARG A 162 11.45 -36.20 -16.16
C ARG A 162 11.49 -34.81 -15.54
N THR A 163 12.65 -34.20 -15.57
CA THR A 163 12.84 -32.86 -15.03
C THR A 163 12.84 -31.84 -16.18
N VAL A 164 11.98 -30.84 -16.06
CA VAL A 164 11.84 -29.75 -17.05
C VAL A 164 12.33 -28.46 -16.43
N LEU A 165 13.28 -27.79 -17.09
CA LEU A 165 13.83 -26.51 -16.63
C LEU A 165 12.85 -25.35 -16.74
N GLY A 166 11.88 -25.39 -17.65
CA GLY A 166 10.95 -24.27 -17.86
C GLY A 166 10.24 -23.86 -16.56
N GLY A 167 10.29 -22.60 -16.24
CA GLY A 167 9.71 -22.01 -15.02
C GLY A 167 10.58 -22.16 -13.75
N VAL A 168 11.78 -22.69 -13.86
CA VAL A 168 12.72 -22.81 -12.72
C VAL A 168 13.45 -21.51 -12.51
N GLY A 169 13.47 -21.01 -11.28
CA GLY A 169 14.18 -19.79 -10.92
C GLY A 169 15.60 -20.03 -10.43
N PHE A 170 16.48 -19.13 -10.83
CA PHE A 170 17.91 -19.06 -10.48
C PHE A 170 18.19 -17.74 -9.79
N LEU A 171 18.78 -17.79 -8.62
CA LEU A 171 19.19 -16.61 -7.88
C LEU A 171 20.71 -16.59 -7.75
N PHE A 172 21.34 -15.48 -8.16
CA PHE A 172 22.79 -15.30 -8.09
C PHE A 172 23.15 -14.40 -6.92
N ARG A 173 24.01 -14.87 -6.02
CA ARG A 173 24.40 -14.17 -4.80
C ARG A 173 25.85 -13.73 -4.89
N ASN A 174 26.12 -12.51 -4.46
CA ASN A 174 27.48 -11.97 -4.37
C ASN A 174 28.25 -12.06 -5.71
N LEU A 175 27.53 -11.97 -6.83
CA LEU A 175 28.08 -11.88 -8.17
C LEU A 175 27.70 -10.53 -8.79
N GLU A 176 28.68 -9.88 -9.39
CA GLU A 176 28.49 -8.66 -10.16
C GLU A 176 28.72 -8.96 -11.64
N PHE A 177 27.68 -8.83 -12.44
CA PHE A 177 27.68 -9.05 -13.87
C PHE A 177 26.57 -8.23 -14.54
N ASP A 178 26.67 -8.03 -15.84
CA ASP A 178 25.70 -7.23 -16.58
C ASP A 178 24.56 -8.10 -17.12
N ASP A 179 24.85 -9.29 -17.65
CA ASP A 179 23.85 -10.26 -18.12
C ASP A 179 24.37 -11.70 -18.05
N VAL A 180 23.48 -12.68 -18.22
CA VAL A 180 23.83 -14.11 -18.20
C VAL A 180 23.03 -14.90 -19.23
N THR A 181 23.73 -15.74 -19.98
CA THR A 181 23.13 -16.72 -20.90
C THR A 181 23.43 -18.13 -20.42
N MET A 182 22.44 -19.03 -20.49
CA MET A 182 22.58 -20.42 -20.03
C MET A 182 22.50 -21.38 -21.21
N TYR A 183 23.30 -22.46 -21.14
CA TYR A 183 23.35 -23.51 -22.14
C TYR A 183 23.27 -24.90 -21.51
N TYR A 184 22.52 -25.79 -22.14
CA TYR A 184 22.55 -27.23 -21.86
C TYR A 184 23.09 -27.97 -23.07
N GLY A 185 24.34 -28.40 -23.00
CA GLY A 185 25.13 -28.82 -24.18
C GLY A 185 25.28 -27.67 -25.18
N ASP A 186 24.83 -27.89 -26.41
CA ASP A 186 24.87 -26.87 -27.47
C ASP A 186 23.54 -26.08 -27.56
N LYS A 187 22.56 -26.39 -26.69
CA LYS A 187 21.24 -25.79 -26.74
C LYS A 187 21.16 -24.66 -25.72
N GLU A 188 20.78 -23.47 -26.18
CA GLU A 188 20.50 -22.33 -25.31
C GLU A 188 19.25 -22.59 -24.51
N VAL A 189 19.31 -22.28 -23.21
CA VAL A 189 18.18 -22.24 -22.28
C VAL A 189 17.79 -20.77 -22.12
N PRO A 190 16.69 -20.32 -22.74
CA PRO A 190 16.29 -18.93 -22.60
C PRO A 190 16.03 -18.59 -21.13
N LEU A 191 16.70 -17.58 -20.63
CA LEU A 191 16.48 -17.00 -19.30
C LEU A 191 15.67 -15.73 -19.46
N ILE A 192 14.67 -15.56 -18.60
CA ILE A 192 13.86 -14.36 -18.52
C ILE A 192 14.28 -13.59 -17.27
N SER A 193 14.70 -12.36 -17.48
CA SER A 193 14.96 -11.41 -16.40
C SER A 193 13.67 -10.70 -15.98
N PRO A 194 13.51 -10.30 -14.72
CA PRO A 194 12.41 -9.43 -14.29
C PRO A 194 12.32 -8.10 -15.08
N TRP A 195 13.39 -7.70 -15.75
CA TRP A 195 13.45 -6.51 -16.61
C TRP A 195 12.78 -6.68 -17.96
N GLU A 196 12.61 -7.93 -18.42
CA GLU A 196 11.94 -8.25 -19.66
C GLU A 196 10.44 -8.46 -19.42
N TYR A 197 9.75 -7.37 -19.12
CA TYR A 197 8.32 -7.35 -18.76
C TYR A 197 7.44 -8.13 -19.74
N ASP A 198 7.69 -8.02 -21.04
CA ASP A 198 6.86 -8.66 -22.07
C ASP A 198 7.01 -10.19 -22.10
N ARG A 199 8.06 -10.73 -21.53
CA ARG A 199 8.37 -12.17 -21.53
C ARG A 199 8.17 -12.83 -20.19
N PHE A 200 8.11 -12.04 -19.12
CA PHE A 200 7.94 -12.59 -17.79
C PHE A 200 6.55 -13.17 -17.61
N PRO A 201 6.37 -14.31 -16.91
CA PRO A 201 5.07 -15.01 -16.76
C PRO A 201 4.04 -14.24 -15.91
N MET A 202 4.05 -12.93 -15.99
CA MET A 202 3.07 -12.03 -15.38
C MET A 202 1.73 -12.04 -16.09
N ASN A 203 1.71 -12.48 -17.36
CA ASN A 203 0.49 -12.64 -18.12
C ASN A 203 -0.18 -14.01 -17.90
N THR A 204 0.32 -14.80 -16.95
CA THR A 204 -0.36 -16.01 -16.51
C THR A 204 -1.63 -15.67 -15.73
N ASP A 205 -2.59 -16.56 -15.72
CA ASP A 205 -3.87 -16.38 -14.99
C ASP A 205 -3.66 -16.07 -13.50
N PHE A 206 -2.53 -16.50 -12.96
CA PHE A 206 -2.10 -16.20 -11.61
C PHE A 206 -0.82 -15.38 -11.57
N SER A 207 -0.92 -14.17 -11.05
CA SER A 207 0.21 -13.35 -10.63
C SER A 207 -0.24 -12.35 -9.57
N PHE A 208 0.28 -12.46 -8.36
CA PHE A 208 0.06 -11.42 -7.34
C PHE A 208 0.60 -10.06 -7.77
N TRP A 209 1.57 -10.04 -8.66
CA TRP A 209 2.02 -8.81 -9.28
C TRP A 209 0.86 -8.07 -9.95
N ASN A 210 0.14 -8.74 -10.84
CA ASN A 210 -1.01 -8.16 -11.51
C ASN A 210 -2.11 -7.75 -10.53
N LEU A 211 -2.33 -8.54 -9.47
CA LEU A 211 -3.35 -8.27 -8.47
C LEU A 211 -2.99 -7.11 -7.54
N ILE A 212 -1.71 -6.99 -7.18
CA ILE A 212 -1.23 -6.01 -6.20
C ILE A 212 -0.82 -4.71 -6.89
N TYR A 213 -0.15 -4.79 -8.02
CA TYR A 213 0.46 -3.64 -8.69
C TYR A 213 -0.26 -3.20 -9.97
N ASN A 214 -0.66 -4.09 -10.87
CA ASN A 214 -1.24 -3.72 -12.17
C ASN A 214 -2.71 -3.34 -12.14
N LYS A 215 -3.57 -4.04 -11.38
CA LYS A 215 -5.01 -3.72 -11.33
C LYS A 215 -5.32 -2.46 -10.55
N SER A 216 -4.46 -2.07 -9.63
CA SER A 216 -4.59 -0.84 -8.87
C SER A 216 -4.00 0.37 -9.57
N LEU A 217 -3.26 0.16 -10.64
CA LEU A 217 -2.62 1.19 -11.43
C LEU A 217 -3.22 1.14 -12.83
N ALA A 218 -4.03 2.12 -13.15
CA ALA A 218 -4.50 2.35 -14.53
C ALA A 218 -3.33 2.50 -15.54
N PHE A 219 -2.09 2.52 -15.03
CA PHE A 219 -0.85 2.71 -15.76
C PHE A 219 0.24 1.83 -15.14
N GLY A 220 0.05 0.50 -15.16
CA GLY A 220 1.11 -0.44 -14.76
C GLY A 220 2.39 -0.12 -15.52
N THR A 221 3.40 0.35 -14.81
CA THR A 221 4.70 0.69 -15.38
C THR A 221 5.71 -0.37 -14.99
N ASN A 222 6.70 -0.59 -15.83
CA ASN A 222 7.85 -1.46 -15.54
C ASN A 222 8.61 -1.01 -14.28
N GLU A 223 8.44 0.23 -13.86
CA GLU A 223 9.08 0.84 -12.70
C GLU A 223 8.86 0.05 -11.40
N GLN A 224 7.74 -0.64 -11.24
CA GLN A 224 7.44 -1.42 -10.03
C GLN A 224 8.22 -2.74 -9.93
N TRP A 225 8.59 -3.33 -11.05
CA TRP A 225 9.52 -4.45 -11.06
C TRP A 225 10.90 -4.04 -10.60
N PHE A 226 11.32 -2.86 -10.98
CA PHE A 226 12.56 -2.27 -10.52
C PHE A 226 12.54 -2.07 -9.02
N ASP A 227 11.40 -1.62 -8.46
CA ASP A 227 11.25 -1.51 -7.01
C ASP A 227 11.38 -2.86 -6.31
N LEU A 228 10.78 -3.92 -6.84
CA LEU A 228 10.96 -5.28 -6.30
C LEU A 228 12.42 -5.71 -6.30
N TRP A 229 13.14 -5.47 -7.39
CA TRP A 229 14.57 -5.76 -7.44
C TRP A 229 15.38 -4.91 -6.46
N ALA A 230 15.08 -3.63 -6.34
CA ALA A 230 15.71 -2.75 -5.36
C ALA A 230 15.47 -3.23 -3.92
N GLU A 231 14.28 -3.76 -3.65
CA GLU A 231 13.96 -4.34 -2.34
C GLU A 231 14.74 -5.64 -2.08
N THR A 232 14.79 -6.56 -3.03
CA THR A 232 15.49 -7.85 -2.85
C THR A 232 16.99 -7.75 -2.99
N GLY A 233 17.48 -6.91 -3.89
CA GLY A 233 18.89 -6.60 -4.11
C GLY A 233 19.75 -7.71 -4.69
N VAL A 234 19.13 -8.77 -5.28
CA VAL A 234 19.85 -9.94 -5.78
C VAL A 234 19.37 -10.27 -7.19
N PRO A 235 20.28 -10.47 -8.18
CA PRO A 235 19.90 -10.85 -9.54
C PRO A 235 19.14 -12.16 -9.58
N TYR A 236 17.97 -12.14 -10.20
CA TYR A 236 17.07 -13.27 -10.35
C TYR A 236 16.73 -13.47 -11.82
N TYR A 237 16.79 -14.71 -12.27
CA TYR A 237 16.40 -15.13 -13.62
C TYR A 237 15.54 -16.37 -13.54
N MET A 238 14.63 -16.53 -14.49
CA MET A 238 13.78 -17.71 -14.62
C MET A 238 14.02 -18.35 -15.99
N ALA A 239 14.16 -19.66 -16.05
CA ALA A 239 14.13 -20.36 -17.33
C ALA A 239 12.73 -20.19 -17.97
N ASP A 240 12.67 -19.82 -19.24
CA ASP A 240 11.44 -19.53 -19.95
C ASP A 240 10.43 -20.69 -19.80
N PRO A 241 9.28 -20.48 -19.17
CA PRO A 241 8.26 -21.52 -18.97
C PRO A 241 7.65 -22.04 -20.27
N TYR A 242 7.74 -21.24 -21.35
CA TYR A 242 7.20 -21.60 -22.67
C TYR A 242 8.19 -22.37 -23.54
N THR A 243 9.46 -22.45 -23.09
CA THR A 243 10.52 -23.21 -23.80
C THR A 243 11.00 -24.36 -22.91
N PRO A 244 10.23 -25.44 -22.74
CA PRO A 244 10.60 -26.52 -21.84
C PRO A 244 11.82 -27.28 -22.35
N ILE A 245 12.86 -27.36 -21.53
CA ILE A 245 14.05 -28.15 -21.78
C ILE A 245 14.06 -29.32 -20.81
N LEU A 246 14.08 -30.55 -21.37
CA LEU A 246 14.11 -31.76 -20.57
C LEU A 246 15.54 -32.08 -20.17
N LEU A 247 15.77 -32.25 -18.88
CA LEU A 247 17.04 -32.72 -18.30
C LEU A 247 17.02 -34.25 -18.17
N SER A 248 18.20 -34.86 -18.36
CA SER A 248 18.40 -36.28 -18.04
C SER A 248 18.54 -36.47 -16.53
N GLN A 249 18.09 -37.62 -16.03
CA GLN A 249 18.36 -38.03 -14.65
C GLN A 249 19.87 -38.24 -14.41
N GLY A 250 20.34 -37.95 -13.22
CA GLY A 250 21.73 -38.03 -12.82
C GLY A 250 22.47 -36.71 -12.94
N THR A 251 23.77 -36.78 -13.16
CA THR A 251 24.60 -35.56 -13.22
C THR A 251 24.38 -34.80 -14.53
N VAL A 252 23.93 -33.57 -14.42
CA VAL A 252 23.70 -32.65 -15.53
C VAL A 252 24.61 -31.45 -15.43
N GLU A 253 25.19 -31.07 -16.54
CA GLU A 253 26.06 -29.90 -16.64
C GLU A 253 25.41 -28.80 -17.46
N LEU A 254 25.28 -27.62 -16.86
CA LEU A 254 24.85 -26.40 -17.51
C LEU A 254 26.02 -25.42 -17.59
N THR A 255 26.13 -24.73 -18.70
CA THR A 255 27.14 -23.67 -18.88
C THR A 255 26.47 -22.32 -18.81
N LEU A 256 26.95 -21.46 -17.93
CA LEU A 256 26.51 -20.07 -17.81
C LEU A 256 27.59 -19.16 -18.36
N ASP A 257 27.24 -18.29 -19.28
CA ASP A 257 28.12 -17.29 -19.88
C ASP A 257 27.70 -15.91 -19.33
N PHE A 258 28.56 -15.35 -18.48
CA PHE A 258 28.29 -14.06 -17.82
C PHE A 258 28.98 -12.93 -18.59
N GLU A 259 28.19 -11.94 -18.98
CA GLU A 259 28.72 -10.69 -19.51
C GLU A 259 29.17 -9.78 -18.36
N GLY A 260 30.35 -9.22 -18.42
CA GLY A 260 30.86 -8.28 -17.42
C GLY A 260 31.14 -8.84 -16.03
N LEU A 261 31.34 -10.17 -15.88
CA LEU A 261 31.61 -10.80 -14.59
C LEU A 261 32.87 -10.25 -13.92
N LYS A 262 32.72 -9.58 -12.78
CA LYS A 262 33.84 -8.96 -12.04
C LYS A 262 34.47 -9.89 -10.99
N ASN A 263 33.76 -10.92 -10.56
CA ASN A 263 34.21 -11.85 -9.54
C ASN A 263 35.29 -12.79 -10.09
N ARG A 264 36.32 -13.04 -9.29
CA ARG A 264 37.42 -13.95 -9.66
C ARG A 264 37.24 -15.37 -9.13
N ASN A 265 36.43 -15.53 -8.08
CA ASN A 265 36.14 -16.84 -7.48
C ASN A 265 34.62 -16.99 -7.39
N VAL A 266 34.15 -18.10 -7.96
CA VAL A 266 32.72 -18.47 -7.96
C VAL A 266 32.62 -19.85 -7.32
N ASP A 267 31.66 -20.01 -6.38
CA ASP A 267 31.41 -21.26 -5.69
C ASP A 267 29.91 -21.60 -5.62
N VAL A 268 29.59 -22.74 -5.03
CA VAL A 268 28.18 -23.23 -4.89
C VAL A 268 27.28 -22.25 -4.13
N ASN A 269 27.84 -21.41 -3.27
CA ASN A 269 27.04 -20.45 -2.47
C ASN A 269 26.59 -19.24 -3.31
N ASN A 270 27.20 -19.04 -4.48
CA ASN A 270 26.87 -17.95 -5.37
C ASN A 270 25.61 -18.21 -6.22
N ILE A 271 25.08 -19.44 -6.24
CA ILE A 271 23.90 -19.78 -7.01
C ILE A 271 22.90 -20.57 -6.16
N CYS A 272 21.62 -20.24 -6.31
CA CYS A 272 20.53 -21.03 -5.74
C CYS A 272 19.51 -21.32 -6.84
N ILE A 273 19.15 -22.60 -6.98
CA ILE A 273 18.09 -23.06 -7.88
C ILE A 273 16.77 -23.20 -7.11
N ASN A 274 15.67 -23.35 -7.84
CA ASN A 274 14.33 -23.40 -7.24
C ASN A 274 14.01 -22.16 -6.40
N ALA A 275 14.60 -21.04 -6.76
CA ALA A 275 14.35 -19.76 -6.15
C ALA A 275 13.12 -19.11 -6.79
N PHE A 276 12.34 -18.42 -5.98
CA PHE A 276 11.17 -17.67 -6.43
C PHE A 276 10.91 -16.49 -5.50
N PRO A 277 10.36 -15.38 -6.04
CA PRO A 277 9.97 -14.25 -5.21
C PRO A 277 8.67 -14.57 -4.47
N VAL A 278 8.62 -14.15 -3.21
CA VAL A 278 7.45 -14.27 -2.35
C VAL A 278 7.02 -12.92 -1.83
N VAL A 279 5.73 -12.81 -1.59
CA VAL A 279 5.08 -11.59 -1.12
C VAL A 279 4.22 -11.90 0.10
N ASN A 280 4.24 -11.01 1.07
CA ASN A 280 3.43 -11.12 2.29
C ASN A 280 1.97 -10.77 1.99
N VAL A 281 1.16 -11.78 1.68
CA VAL A 281 -0.25 -11.65 1.36
C VAL A 281 -1.08 -12.70 2.05
N ASN A 282 -2.13 -12.26 2.71
CA ASN A 282 -3.18 -13.08 3.30
C ASN A 282 -4.46 -12.95 2.48
N LYS A 283 -5.21 -14.05 2.29
CA LYS A 283 -6.51 -14.07 1.63
C LYS A 283 -7.62 -14.34 2.64
N ARG A 284 -8.73 -13.61 2.52
CA ARG A 284 -10.00 -13.91 3.23
C ARG A 284 -11.13 -13.91 2.22
N HIS A 285 -12.01 -14.90 2.34
CA HIS A 285 -13.13 -15.08 1.42
C HIS A 285 -14.42 -14.56 2.04
N PHE A 286 -15.21 -13.87 1.24
CA PHE A 286 -16.51 -13.30 1.59
C PHE A 286 -17.51 -13.62 0.49
N ALA A 287 -18.79 -13.44 0.78
CA ALA A 287 -19.84 -13.56 -0.21
C ALA A 287 -20.86 -12.43 -0.02
N LEU A 288 -21.17 -11.71 -1.09
CA LEU A 288 -22.30 -10.78 -1.14
C LEU A 288 -23.53 -11.51 -1.65
N THR A 289 -24.61 -11.44 -0.89
CA THR A 289 -25.88 -12.07 -1.26
C THR A 289 -27.01 -11.02 -1.24
N PRO A 290 -28.13 -11.25 -1.94
CA PRO A 290 -29.29 -10.37 -1.83
C PRO A 290 -29.87 -10.26 -0.40
N SER A 291 -29.68 -11.30 0.42
CA SER A 291 -30.07 -11.31 1.84
C SER A 291 -29.08 -10.61 2.75
N GLU A 292 -27.80 -10.56 2.36
CA GLU A 292 -26.72 -9.88 3.06
C GLU A 292 -25.98 -8.95 2.08
N PRO A 293 -26.61 -7.81 1.72
CA PRO A 293 -26.10 -6.92 0.69
C PRO A 293 -24.93 -6.06 1.14
N ILE A 294 -24.55 -6.12 2.40
CA ILE A 294 -23.46 -5.34 3.02
C ILE A 294 -22.57 -6.30 3.81
N VAL A 295 -21.32 -6.41 3.38
CA VAL A 295 -20.34 -7.24 4.07
C VAL A 295 -19.15 -6.38 4.47
N LYS A 296 -18.75 -6.48 5.73
CA LYS A 296 -17.53 -5.84 6.22
C LYS A 296 -16.31 -6.64 5.78
N ILE A 297 -15.46 -6.02 4.98
CA ILE A 297 -14.26 -6.63 4.42
C ILE A 297 -13.07 -6.46 5.37
N ALA A 298 -12.85 -5.25 5.90
CA ALA A 298 -11.71 -4.96 6.77
C ALA A 298 -12.09 -4.07 7.95
N ASP A 299 -11.45 -4.33 9.09
CA ASP A 299 -11.48 -3.45 10.26
C ASP A 299 -10.41 -2.35 10.15
N ASP A 300 -10.54 -1.31 10.96
CA ASP A 300 -9.45 -0.35 11.12
C ASP A 300 -8.22 -1.06 11.72
N GLY A 301 -7.10 -1.00 11.00
CA GLY A 301 -5.87 -1.70 11.37
C GLY A 301 -5.65 -3.03 10.64
N ASP A 302 -6.65 -3.55 9.92
CA ASP A 302 -6.41 -4.55 8.88
C ASP A 302 -5.83 -3.83 7.65
N PHE A 303 -4.63 -4.19 7.23
CA PHE A 303 -4.02 -3.61 6.03
C PHE A 303 -4.61 -4.24 4.77
N PHE A 304 -5.83 -3.83 4.46
CA PHE A 304 -6.53 -4.25 3.26
C PHE A 304 -5.88 -3.65 2.02
N MET A 305 -5.57 -4.51 1.05
CA MET A 305 -4.93 -4.12 -0.19
C MET A 305 -5.93 -4.00 -1.33
N ASN A 306 -6.57 -5.09 -1.70
CA ASN A 306 -7.49 -5.15 -2.84
C ASN A 306 -8.50 -6.28 -2.70
N LEU A 307 -9.56 -6.21 -3.52
CA LEU A 307 -10.44 -7.34 -3.78
C LEU A 307 -10.04 -8.04 -5.07
N VAL A 308 -10.00 -9.36 -5.00
CA VAL A 308 -9.91 -10.24 -6.15
C VAL A 308 -11.25 -10.95 -6.26
N GLY A 309 -11.87 -10.89 -7.41
CA GLY A 309 -13.07 -11.66 -7.71
C GLY A 309 -12.77 -12.63 -8.84
N GLU A 310 -13.36 -13.78 -8.79
CA GLU A 310 -13.57 -14.61 -9.98
C GLU A 310 -14.61 -13.90 -10.86
N TYR A 311 -14.27 -12.68 -11.33
CA TYR A 311 -15.16 -11.91 -12.19
C TYR A 311 -14.84 -12.28 -13.61
N ASP A 312 -15.61 -13.21 -14.16
CA ASP A 312 -15.49 -13.58 -15.57
C ASP A 312 -15.91 -12.44 -16.51
N THR A 313 -16.54 -11.39 -15.98
CA THR A 313 -16.99 -10.26 -16.81
C THR A 313 -16.92 -8.91 -16.09
N VAL A 314 -16.68 -7.84 -16.86
CA VAL A 314 -16.76 -6.43 -16.40
C VAL A 314 -18.14 -6.12 -15.77
N GLU A 315 -19.19 -6.83 -16.19
CA GLU A 315 -20.56 -6.67 -15.68
C GLU A 315 -20.70 -7.08 -14.20
N GLU A 316 -19.92 -8.02 -13.71
CA GLU A 316 -19.97 -8.45 -12.30
C GLU A 316 -19.27 -7.46 -11.36
N ALA A 317 -18.16 -6.87 -11.80
CA ALA A 317 -17.47 -5.82 -11.06
C ALA A 317 -18.35 -4.58 -10.83
N ASP A 318 -19.31 -4.35 -11.73
CA ASP A 318 -20.24 -3.23 -11.62
C ASP A 318 -21.42 -3.48 -10.66
N LYS A 319 -21.61 -4.71 -10.16
CA LYS A 319 -22.74 -5.06 -9.28
C LYS A 319 -22.58 -4.60 -7.82
N PHE A 320 -21.36 -4.29 -7.39
CA PHE A 320 -21.11 -3.85 -6.03
C PHE A 320 -20.17 -2.64 -5.98
N ILE A 321 -20.08 -2.03 -4.82
CA ILE A 321 -19.22 -0.86 -4.55
C ILE A 321 -18.41 -1.14 -3.29
N LEU A 322 -17.11 -0.83 -3.32
CA LEU A 322 -16.31 -0.72 -2.12
C LEU A 322 -16.45 0.66 -1.51
N ARG A 323 -16.74 0.71 -0.20
CA ARG A 323 -16.79 1.95 0.56
C ARG A 323 -15.97 1.82 1.83
N ARG A 324 -15.11 2.81 2.06
CA ARG A 324 -14.46 2.98 3.34
C ARG A 324 -15.26 3.93 4.19
N TYR A 325 -15.67 3.47 5.37
CA TYR A 325 -16.27 4.30 6.40
C TYR A 325 -15.22 4.61 7.46
N GLY A 326 -14.66 5.81 7.39
CA GLY A 326 -13.76 6.34 8.41
C GLY A 326 -14.51 7.24 9.39
N CYS A 327 -13.91 7.44 10.55
CA CYS A 327 -14.53 8.05 11.73
C CYS A 327 -15.04 9.48 11.55
N GLU A 328 -14.69 10.23 10.51
CA GLU A 328 -15.02 11.65 10.44
C GLU A 328 -15.93 12.08 9.28
N ARG A 329 -15.91 11.40 8.14
CA ARG A 329 -16.63 11.86 6.93
C ARG A 329 -18.09 11.48 6.84
N PHE A 330 -18.47 10.36 7.46
CA PHE A 330 -19.86 9.88 7.50
C PHE A 330 -20.24 9.49 8.92
N GLY A 331 -19.87 10.34 9.88
CA GLY A 331 -20.21 10.12 11.27
C GLY A 331 -21.72 10.05 11.44
N LEU A 332 -22.16 9.15 12.31
CA LEU A 332 -23.55 9.01 12.72
C LEU A 332 -24.17 10.35 13.08
N SER A 333 -23.36 11.27 13.64
CA SER A 333 -23.76 12.63 13.97
C SER A 333 -24.16 13.45 12.74
N GLU A 334 -23.53 13.25 11.58
CA GLU A 334 -23.87 13.97 10.34
C GLU A 334 -25.14 13.41 9.71
N LEU A 335 -25.27 12.09 9.66
CA LEU A 335 -26.51 11.44 9.23
C LEU A 335 -27.68 11.88 10.09
N LEU A 336 -27.51 11.95 11.43
CA LEU A 336 -28.52 12.44 12.35
C LEU A 336 -28.83 13.91 12.12
N LYS A 337 -27.83 14.77 11.90
CA LYS A 337 -28.01 16.18 11.56
C LYS A 337 -28.75 16.34 10.24
N LEU A 338 -28.38 15.57 9.22
CA LEU A 338 -29.06 15.59 7.92
C LEU A 338 -30.50 15.14 8.05
N ALA A 339 -30.76 14.03 8.74
CA ALA A 339 -32.12 13.53 8.99
C ALA A 339 -32.96 14.52 9.79
N ASP A 340 -32.42 15.15 10.84
CA ASP A 340 -33.08 16.19 11.63
C ASP A 340 -33.37 17.44 10.79
N THR A 341 -32.41 17.85 9.94
CA THR A 341 -32.58 18.97 9.01
C THR A 341 -33.67 18.69 7.98
N LEU A 342 -33.70 17.50 7.40
CA LEU A 342 -34.73 17.06 6.47
C LEU A 342 -36.11 16.97 7.18
N GLN A 343 -36.13 16.50 8.43
CA GLN A 343 -37.36 16.47 9.22
C GLN A 343 -37.89 17.87 9.53
N LYS A 344 -37.01 18.82 9.86
CA LYS A 344 -37.37 20.23 10.10
C LYS A 344 -37.87 20.88 8.82
N LYS A 345 -37.15 20.74 7.70
CA LYS A 345 -37.60 21.24 6.39
C LYS A 345 -38.94 20.65 5.98
N ASN A 346 -39.12 19.35 6.12
CA ASN A 346 -40.38 18.69 5.83
C ASN A 346 -41.54 19.24 6.70
N THR A 347 -41.24 19.62 7.93
CA THR A 347 -42.26 20.20 8.83
C THR A 347 -42.58 21.65 8.48
N THR A 348 -41.59 22.46 8.11
CA THR A 348 -41.76 23.88 7.78
C THR A 348 -42.37 24.08 6.39
N ASP A 349 -41.98 23.27 5.44
CA ASP A 349 -42.38 23.44 4.03
C ASP A 349 -43.59 22.58 3.65
N PHE A 350 -44.16 21.84 4.62
CA PHE A 350 -45.27 20.92 4.38
C PHE A 350 -46.48 21.60 3.73
N TYR A 351 -46.82 22.80 4.15
CA TYR A 351 -47.96 23.57 3.57
C TYR A 351 -47.64 24.06 2.14
N ALA A 352 -46.40 24.38 1.83
CA ALA A 352 -46.01 24.77 0.49
C ALA A 352 -46.08 23.57 -0.47
N TYR A 353 -45.71 22.37 -0.03
CA TYR A 353 -45.82 21.15 -0.84
C TYR A 353 -47.30 20.72 -1.08
N GLN A 354 -48.23 21.08 -0.21
CA GLN A 354 -49.66 20.83 -0.45
C GLN A 354 -50.22 21.59 -1.66
N SER A 355 -49.56 22.63 -2.12
CA SER A 355 -49.93 23.34 -3.36
C SER A 355 -49.59 22.56 -4.64
N ILE A 356 -48.76 21.51 -4.55
CA ILE A 356 -48.39 20.66 -5.69
C ILE A 356 -49.40 19.53 -5.83
N PRO A 357 -50.16 19.43 -6.94
CA PRO A 357 -51.22 18.45 -7.11
C PRO A 357 -50.81 16.99 -6.86
N SER A 358 -49.58 16.61 -7.22
CA SER A 358 -49.06 15.26 -7.00
C SER A 358 -48.66 14.94 -5.55
N LEU A 359 -48.65 15.94 -4.67
CA LEU A 359 -48.29 15.83 -3.25
C LEU A 359 -49.46 16.22 -2.33
N GLN A 360 -50.66 16.51 -2.89
CA GLN A 360 -51.87 16.83 -2.13
C GLN A 360 -52.33 15.66 -1.26
N ASP A 361 -51.97 14.41 -1.60
CA ASP A 361 -52.13 13.29 -0.68
C ASP A 361 -51.08 13.36 0.42
N GLY A 362 -51.49 13.91 1.56
CA GLY A 362 -50.66 14.08 2.76
C GLY A 362 -50.03 12.77 3.30
N ASP A 363 -50.41 11.65 2.75
CA ASP A 363 -49.89 10.31 3.10
C ASP A 363 -48.41 10.12 2.74
N LYS A 364 -47.97 10.66 1.61
CA LYS A 364 -46.52 10.52 1.20
C LYS A 364 -45.61 11.26 2.15
N MET A 365 -45.99 12.48 2.53
CA MET A 365 -45.20 13.30 3.46
C MET A 365 -45.26 12.77 4.89
N ARG A 366 -46.38 12.17 5.30
CA ARG A 366 -46.51 11.48 6.59
C ARG A 366 -45.62 10.24 6.62
N LYS A 367 -45.61 9.42 5.55
CA LYS A 367 -44.72 8.27 5.43
C LYS A 367 -43.27 8.68 5.51
N LEU A 368 -42.85 9.73 4.79
CA LEU A 368 -41.50 10.26 4.87
C LEU A 368 -41.12 10.68 6.30
N LYS A 369 -42.03 11.37 7.01
CA LYS A 369 -41.80 11.77 8.39
C LYS A 369 -41.65 10.58 9.34
N VAL A 370 -42.44 9.52 9.15
CA VAL A 370 -42.35 8.29 9.94
C VAL A 370 -41.00 7.59 9.65
N LEU A 371 -40.66 7.42 8.37
CA LEU A 371 -39.39 6.82 7.97
C LEU A 371 -38.17 7.57 8.53
N LEU A 372 -38.16 8.90 8.47
CA LEU A 372 -37.07 9.69 9.06
C LEU A 372 -36.99 9.52 10.58
N LYS A 373 -38.10 9.44 11.27
CA LYS A 373 -38.13 9.16 12.72
C LYS A 373 -37.61 7.76 13.04
N ASP A 374 -37.99 6.77 12.24
CA ASP A 374 -37.58 5.39 12.43
C ASP A 374 -36.07 5.24 12.16
N ILE A 375 -35.53 5.91 11.13
CA ILE A 375 -34.08 5.98 10.85
C ILE A 375 -33.35 6.62 12.04
N ILE A 376 -33.82 7.77 12.53
CA ILE A 376 -33.21 8.45 13.68
C ILE A 376 -33.23 7.56 14.93
N ALA A 377 -34.34 6.86 15.17
CA ALA A 377 -34.50 5.96 16.31
C ALA A 377 -33.56 4.73 16.19
N ALA A 378 -33.51 4.13 15.01
CA ALA A 378 -32.64 2.98 14.71
C ALA A 378 -31.16 3.33 14.89
N VAL A 379 -30.77 4.49 14.38
CA VAL A 379 -29.42 5.00 14.48
C VAL A 379 -29.02 5.28 15.92
N LYS A 380 -29.91 5.93 16.71
CA LYS A 380 -29.69 6.17 18.14
C LYS A 380 -29.58 4.88 18.96
N LYS A 381 -30.29 3.82 18.55
CA LYS A 381 -30.31 2.54 19.25
C LYS A 381 -29.07 1.67 18.96
N ASN A 382 -28.59 1.69 17.71
CA ASN A 382 -27.55 0.77 17.26
C ASN A 382 -26.12 1.32 17.43
N GLY A 383 -25.97 2.56 17.87
CA GLY A 383 -24.65 3.18 18.08
C GLY A 383 -23.96 3.61 16.78
N THR A 384 -22.67 3.92 16.87
CA THR A 384 -21.85 4.32 15.72
C THR A 384 -21.57 3.12 14.82
N PRO A 385 -21.70 3.26 13.48
CA PRO A 385 -21.19 2.26 12.56
C PRO A 385 -19.72 2.00 12.85
N LYS A 386 -19.33 0.74 12.83
CA LYS A 386 -17.92 0.38 12.97
C LYS A 386 -17.16 0.88 11.74
N THR A 387 -16.06 1.59 11.98
CA THR A 387 -15.15 2.02 10.93
C THR A 387 -14.57 0.80 10.19
N GLY A 388 -14.20 0.97 8.94
CA GLY A 388 -13.63 -0.11 8.13
C GLY A 388 -14.03 -0.05 6.66
N VAL A 389 -13.64 -1.07 5.91
CA VAL A 389 -13.96 -1.24 4.50
C VAL A 389 -15.14 -2.19 4.34
N TYR A 390 -16.11 -1.79 3.52
CA TYR A 390 -17.33 -2.54 3.26
C TYR A 390 -17.52 -2.75 1.76
N ALA A 391 -17.97 -3.94 1.38
CA ALA A 391 -18.53 -4.20 0.08
C ALA A 391 -20.06 -4.06 0.16
N LEU A 392 -20.63 -3.31 -0.75
CA LEU A 392 -22.06 -3.00 -0.81
C LEU A 392 -22.62 -3.41 -2.17
N LEU A 393 -23.65 -4.24 -2.18
CA LEU A 393 -24.37 -4.59 -3.39
C LEU A 393 -25.16 -3.36 -3.87
N LYS A 394 -25.13 -3.07 -5.17
CA LYS A 394 -25.94 -1.98 -5.76
C LYS A 394 -27.43 -2.40 -5.77
N GLU A 395 -28.32 -1.45 -5.55
CA GLU A 395 -29.78 -1.71 -5.50
C GLU A 395 -30.36 -2.28 -6.80
N ASP A 396 -29.77 -1.91 -7.94
CA ASP A 396 -30.17 -2.34 -9.29
C ASP A 396 -29.46 -3.61 -9.74
N ALA A 397 -28.53 -4.13 -8.94
CA ALA A 397 -27.78 -5.32 -9.30
C ALA A 397 -28.68 -6.58 -9.26
N LYS A 398 -28.82 -7.23 -10.40
CA LYS A 398 -29.48 -8.53 -10.47
C LYS A 398 -28.48 -9.62 -10.08
N VAL A 399 -28.56 -10.08 -8.83
CA VAL A 399 -27.75 -11.18 -8.30
C VAL A 399 -28.66 -12.34 -7.98
N GLU A 400 -28.47 -13.46 -8.67
CA GLU A 400 -29.35 -14.63 -8.50
C GLU A 400 -29.00 -15.43 -7.24
N VAL A 401 -27.71 -15.60 -6.93
CA VAL A 401 -27.27 -16.43 -5.80
C VAL A 401 -26.32 -15.68 -4.87
N SER A 402 -25.08 -15.47 -5.28
CA SER A 402 -24.06 -14.77 -4.50
C SER A 402 -22.92 -14.28 -5.38
N ILE A 403 -22.22 -13.25 -4.96
CA ILE A 403 -20.97 -12.79 -5.56
C ILE A 403 -19.84 -13.17 -4.61
N PRO A 404 -18.97 -14.12 -4.97
CA PRO A 404 -17.79 -14.47 -4.19
C PRO A 404 -16.77 -13.33 -4.26
N LEU A 405 -16.21 -12.95 -3.12
CA LEU A 405 -15.20 -11.92 -2.99
C LEU A 405 -13.99 -12.49 -2.26
N THR A 406 -12.81 -12.31 -2.79
CA THR A 406 -11.56 -12.61 -2.10
C THR A 406 -10.83 -11.32 -1.79
N ALA A 407 -10.64 -11.02 -0.51
CA ALA A 407 -9.92 -9.84 -0.06
C ALA A 407 -8.47 -10.19 0.24
N LEU A 408 -7.55 -9.33 -0.21
CA LEU A 408 -6.13 -9.42 0.02
C LEU A 408 -5.71 -8.47 1.15
N TYR A 409 -4.89 -8.98 2.06
CA TYR A 409 -4.34 -8.23 3.19
C TYR A 409 -2.85 -8.45 3.26
N THR A 410 -2.15 -7.49 3.84
CA THR A 410 -0.73 -7.62 4.17
C THR A 410 -0.51 -7.35 5.66
N ASP A 411 0.65 -7.75 6.16
CA ASP A 411 1.11 -7.38 7.49
C ASP A 411 1.90 -6.06 7.48
N GLY A 412 2.02 -5.41 6.31
CA GLY A 412 2.69 -4.11 6.14
C GLY A 412 4.14 -4.13 6.63
N ILE A 413 4.51 -3.14 7.43
CA ILE A 413 5.86 -3.05 8.02
C ILE A 413 6.22 -4.26 8.87
N LYS A 414 5.25 -4.94 9.49
CA LYS A 414 5.51 -6.13 10.31
C LYS A 414 6.12 -7.27 9.50
N GLY A 415 5.82 -7.33 8.20
CA GLY A 415 6.40 -8.30 7.27
C GLY A 415 7.86 -8.03 6.89
N ASN A 416 8.42 -6.86 7.21
CA ASN A 416 9.81 -6.52 6.91
C ASN A 416 10.78 -7.16 7.91
N ASP A 417 12.06 -7.11 7.56
CA ASP A 417 13.18 -7.44 8.43
C ASP A 417 13.17 -8.88 8.96
N ILE A 418 12.63 -9.82 8.20
CA ILE A 418 12.78 -11.23 8.47
C ILE A 418 14.13 -11.67 7.89
N GLU A 419 14.99 -12.18 8.77
CA GLU A 419 16.37 -12.53 8.42
C GLU A 419 16.47 -13.73 7.46
N VAL A 420 17.55 -13.77 6.73
CA VAL A 420 17.91 -14.93 5.88
C VAL A 420 18.03 -16.18 6.74
N GLY A 421 17.39 -17.27 6.33
CA GLY A 421 17.37 -18.51 7.06
C GLY A 421 16.40 -18.55 8.24
N ALA A 422 15.49 -17.58 8.37
CA ALA A 422 14.41 -17.63 9.36
C ALA A 422 13.61 -18.93 9.24
N LEU A 423 13.16 -19.45 10.39
CA LEU A 423 12.47 -20.71 10.48
C LEU A 423 11.12 -20.66 9.76
N VAL A 424 10.98 -21.51 8.75
CA VAL A 424 9.70 -21.74 8.07
C VAL A 424 8.92 -22.78 8.88
N MET A 425 7.75 -22.38 9.36
CA MET A 425 6.90 -23.22 10.23
C MET A 425 5.99 -24.14 9.43
N THR A 426 5.50 -23.67 8.28
CA THR A 426 4.63 -24.44 7.41
C THR A 426 4.94 -24.17 5.95
N ALA A 427 4.88 -25.23 5.16
CA ALA A 427 4.93 -25.21 3.70
C ALA A 427 3.86 -26.18 3.16
N PRO A 428 3.43 -26.06 1.90
CA PRO A 428 2.58 -27.08 1.29
C PRO A 428 3.23 -28.47 1.32
N SER A 429 2.42 -29.52 1.39
CA SER A 429 2.88 -30.91 1.55
C SER A 429 3.78 -31.43 0.43
N ASP A 430 3.72 -30.80 -0.73
CA ASP A 430 4.52 -31.17 -1.92
C ASP A 430 5.98 -30.75 -1.81
N PHE A 431 6.31 -29.91 -0.82
CA PHE A 431 7.63 -29.34 -0.62
C PHE A 431 8.29 -29.79 0.67
N ASP A 432 9.62 -29.87 0.65
CA ASP A 432 10.42 -30.21 1.82
C ASP A 432 10.58 -28.99 2.73
N LEU A 433 9.93 -29.03 3.87
CA LEU A 433 10.00 -27.97 4.88
C LEU A 433 11.46 -27.71 5.35
N GLY A 434 12.26 -28.76 5.45
CA GLY A 434 13.66 -28.65 5.88
C GLY A 434 14.59 -27.95 4.87
N GLN A 435 14.18 -27.92 3.61
CA GLN A 435 14.91 -27.24 2.52
C GLN A 435 14.28 -25.88 2.16
N THR A 436 13.13 -25.57 2.75
CA THR A 436 12.44 -24.30 2.49
C THR A 436 13.02 -23.19 3.38
N ARG A 437 13.50 -22.11 2.75
CA ARG A 437 14.14 -21.00 3.46
C ARG A 437 14.07 -19.70 2.69
N LEU A 438 14.10 -18.57 3.43
CA LEU A 438 14.33 -17.26 2.85
C LEU A 438 15.79 -17.13 2.37
N LEU A 439 15.95 -16.60 1.18
CA LEU A 439 17.24 -16.34 0.55
C LEU A 439 17.70 -14.89 0.73
N THR A 440 16.74 -13.97 0.89
CA THR A 440 16.99 -12.56 1.18
C THR A 440 16.23 -12.15 2.44
N ARG A 441 16.66 -11.05 3.05
CA ARG A 441 15.88 -10.38 4.10
C ARG A 441 14.60 -9.82 3.49
N SER A 442 13.47 -9.93 4.18
CA SER A 442 12.22 -9.36 3.70
C SER A 442 12.22 -7.84 3.87
N SER A 443 11.69 -7.13 2.87
CA SER A 443 11.64 -5.67 2.85
C SER A 443 10.50 -5.14 1.98
N GLY A 444 10.29 -3.84 1.92
CA GLY A 444 9.31 -3.18 1.06
C GLY A 444 7.91 -3.07 1.62
N GLY A 445 7.60 -3.75 2.70
CA GLY A 445 6.30 -3.66 3.37
C GLY A 445 6.07 -2.28 3.97
N ARG A 446 4.86 -1.76 3.82
CA ARG A 446 4.45 -0.45 4.33
C ARG A 446 3.03 -0.51 4.84
N ASP A 447 2.79 0.22 5.89
CA ASP A 447 1.44 0.43 6.40
C ASP A 447 0.69 1.45 5.55
N GLU A 448 -0.61 1.47 5.64
CA GLU A 448 -1.42 2.46 4.96
C GLU A 448 -1.19 3.86 5.55
N VAL A 449 -1.07 4.86 4.69
CA VAL A 449 -0.90 6.25 5.10
C VAL A 449 -2.21 6.77 5.70
N THR A 450 -2.20 6.96 7.01
CA THR A 450 -3.33 7.49 7.77
C THR A 450 -3.14 8.94 8.21
N ASN A 451 -1.90 9.42 8.20
CA ASN A 451 -1.53 10.76 8.65
C ASN A 451 -1.76 11.80 7.54
N ASP A 452 -2.51 12.86 7.83
CA ASP A 452 -2.79 13.94 6.88
C ASP A 452 -1.54 14.71 6.44
N ASP A 453 -0.54 14.86 7.30
CA ASP A 453 0.69 15.56 6.95
C ASP A 453 1.55 14.73 5.99
N GLU A 454 1.58 13.41 6.19
CA GLU A 454 2.23 12.48 5.27
C GLU A 454 1.53 12.46 3.91
N ARG A 455 0.20 12.44 3.88
CA ARG A 455 -0.59 12.54 2.65
C ARG A 455 -0.28 13.82 1.88
N LYS A 456 -0.27 14.98 2.55
CA LYS A 456 0.09 16.26 1.92
C LYS A 456 1.51 16.24 1.36
N MET A 457 2.45 15.67 2.09
CA MET A 457 3.83 15.52 1.62
C MET A 457 3.91 14.66 0.36
N LEU A 458 3.23 13.52 0.34
CA LEU A 458 3.19 12.61 -0.82
C LEU A 458 2.50 13.26 -2.02
N SER A 459 1.39 13.97 -1.81
CA SER A 459 0.68 14.70 -2.86
C SER A 459 1.58 15.77 -3.48
N HIS A 460 2.27 16.52 -2.65
CA HIS A 460 3.21 17.55 -3.10
C HIS A 460 4.40 16.93 -3.86
N TYR A 461 4.96 15.85 -3.32
CA TYR A 461 6.03 15.10 -3.98
C TYR A 461 5.60 14.63 -5.37
N TYR A 462 4.48 13.93 -5.47
CA TYR A 462 4.01 13.36 -6.73
C TYR A 462 3.66 14.44 -7.77
N ALA A 463 3.00 15.52 -7.34
CA ALA A 463 2.66 16.64 -8.22
C ALA A 463 3.90 17.32 -8.83
N LEU A 464 5.03 17.34 -8.10
CA LEU A 464 6.27 17.95 -8.57
C LEU A 464 7.11 17.01 -9.44
N THR A 465 7.18 15.72 -9.07
CA THR A 465 8.17 14.79 -9.62
C THR A 465 7.55 13.74 -10.56
N ASN A 466 6.25 13.50 -10.44
CA ASN A 466 5.58 12.35 -11.06
C ASN A 466 6.34 11.02 -10.82
N ASP A 467 6.89 10.89 -9.60
CA ASP A 467 7.72 9.77 -9.12
C ASP A 467 9.01 9.51 -9.94
N LYS A 468 9.52 10.54 -10.61
CA LYS A 468 10.76 10.48 -11.41
C LYS A 468 11.82 11.43 -10.87
N ILE A 469 13.08 11.01 -10.95
CA ILE A 469 14.22 11.81 -10.53
C ILE A 469 14.95 12.36 -11.75
N VAL A 470 14.75 13.65 -12.03
CA VAL A 470 15.42 14.37 -13.12
C VAL A 470 16.29 15.51 -12.57
N THR A 471 15.75 16.29 -11.66
CA THR A 471 16.41 17.46 -11.10
C THR A 471 17.00 17.18 -9.72
N ARG A 472 17.83 18.11 -9.20
CA ARG A 472 18.31 18.05 -7.80
C ARG A 472 17.16 18.19 -6.79
N SER A 473 16.13 18.92 -7.16
CA SER A 473 14.96 19.08 -6.30
C SER A 473 14.18 17.79 -6.18
N ASP A 474 13.99 17.08 -7.30
CA ASP A 474 13.30 15.79 -7.32
C ASP A 474 14.05 14.77 -6.47
N LEU A 475 15.39 14.73 -6.61
CA LEU A 475 16.26 13.86 -5.83
C LEU A 475 16.13 14.12 -4.31
N LYS A 476 16.09 15.40 -3.91
CA LYS A 476 15.84 15.75 -2.49
C LYS A 476 14.46 15.29 -2.04
N SER A 477 13.43 15.58 -2.82
CA SER A 477 12.05 15.22 -2.49
C SER A 477 11.87 13.70 -2.41
N PHE A 478 12.52 12.96 -3.31
CA PHE A 478 12.53 11.50 -3.29
C PHE A 478 13.19 10.94 -2.01
N CYS A 479 14.35 11.46 -1.64
CA CYS A 479 15.03 11.06 -0.41
C CYS A 479 14.19 11.38 0.84
N VAL A 480 13.53 12.54 0.90
CA VAL A 480 12.61 12.88 2.01
C VAL A 480 11.48 11.85 2.08
N LYS A 481 10.82 11.56 0.94
CA LYS A 481 9.73 10.58 0.85
C LYS A 481 10.17 9.20 1.37
N GLU A 482 11.29 8.70 0.89
CA GLU A 482 11.76 7.36 1.26
C GLU A 482 12.23 7.29 2.72
N LEU A 483 12.95 8.29 3.22
CA LEU A 483 13.44 8.30 4.59
C LEU A 483 12.33 8.54 5.62
N TYR A 484 11.27 9.28 5.26
CA TYR A 484 10.12 9.50 6.14
C TYR A 484 9.46 8.19 6.58
N ARG A 485 9.49 7.18 5.72
CA ARG A 485 8.86 5.86 5.95
C ARG A 485 9.56 5.01 7.01
N TYR A 486 10.78 5.32 7.36
CA TYR A 486 11.56 4.54 8.34
C TYR A 486 11.42 5.03 9.78
N ASP A 487 10.49 5.95 10.03
CA ASP A 487 10.37 6.57 11.36
C ASP A 487 11.75 7.08 11.88
N ILE A 488 12.54 7.54 10.94
CA ILE A 488 13.79 8.25 11.21
C ILE A 488 13.37 9.65 11.64
N GLY A 489 13.34 9.92 12.93
CA GLY A 489 12.70 11.02 13.63
C GLY A 489 12.68 12.38 12.95
N SER A 490 13.77 12.87 12.39
CA SER A 490 13.74 14.00 11.46
C SER A 490 14.88 13.90 10.46
N VAL A 491 14.54 14.03 9.18
CA VAL A 491 15.51 14.31 8.13
C VAL A 491 15.83 15.80 8.21
N ASN A 492 16.85 16.15 8.98
CA ASN A 492 17.16 17.55 9.27
C ASN A 492 17.62 18.31 8.03
N ARG A 493 18.34 17.65 7.15
CA ARG A 493 18.92 18.30 5.97
C ARG A 493 19.27 17.26 4.91
N ILE A 494 18.95 17.55 3.65
CA ILE A 494 19.47 16.82 2.50
C ILE A 494 20.28 17.76 1.64
N GLU A 495 21.54 17.43 1.46
CA GLU A 495 22.45 18.15 0.58
C GLU A 495 22.72 17.35 -0.67
N VAL A 496 22.73 18.02 -1.82
CA VAL A 496 23.14 17.44 -3.09
C VAL A 496 24.34 18.20 -3.60
N ALA A 497 25.48 17.57 -3.56
CA ALA A 497 26.73 18.09 -4.14
C ALA A 497 26.99 17.46 -5.50
N ASN A 498 27.58 18.21 -6.42
CA ASN A 498 28.11 17.66 -7.67
C ASN A 498 29.63 17.66 -7.56
N ASP A 499 30.22 16.52 -7.77
CA ASP A 499 31.66 16.36 -7.75
C ASP A 499 32.08 15.58 -9.02
N GLU A 500 32.89 16.20 -9.89
CA GLU A 500 33.52 15.63 -11.10
C GLU A 500 32.65 14.60 -11.88
N GLY A 501 31.37 14.92 -12.13
CA GLY A 501 30.45 14.05 -12.88
C GLY A 501 29.62 13.09 -12.05
N THR A 502 29.76 13.08 -10.72
CA THR A 502 28.93 12.30 -9.80
C THR A 502 28.11 13.24 -8.93
N ARG A 503 26.84 12.90 -8.69
CA ARG A 503 26.02 13.58 -7.68
C ARG A 503 26.12 12.83 -6.37
N THR A 504 26.53 13.51 -5.32
CA THR A 504 26.52 12.96 -3.96
C THR A 504 25.35 13.54 -3.18
N VAL A 505 24.52 12.67 -2.66
CA VAL A 505 23.42 13.03 -1.75
C VAL A 505 23.83 12.69 -0.34
N VAL A 506 23.81 13.67 0.53
CA VAL A 506 24.07 13.47 1.96
C VAL A 506 22.77 13.76 2.72
N ALA A 507 22.19 12.73 3.33
CA ALA A 507 21.04 12.86 4.21
C ALA A 507 21.51 12.87 5.67
N PHE A 508 21.23 13.97 6.38
CA PHE A 508 21.51 14.11 7.80
C PHE A 508 20.27 13.71 8.60
N VAL A 509 20.40 12.68 9.42
CA VAL A 509 19.32 12.15 10.25
C VAL A 509 19.67 12.32 11.73
N SER A 510 18.72 12.79 12.54
CA SER A 510 18.91 12.94 13.98
C SER A 510 18.24 11.79 14.70
N GLU A 511 17.36 11.56 15.19
CA GLU A 511 16.77 10.54 16.02
C GLU A 511 16.55 9.22 15.27
N VAL A 512 17.54 8.36 15.29
CA VAL A 512 17.44 7.03 14.68
C VAL A 512 17.01 6.02 15.74
N ASN A 513 15.94 5.29 15.46
CA ASN A 513 15.54 4.17 16.31
C ASN A 513 16.72 3.17 16.43
N PRO A 514 17.12 2.73 17.63
CA PRO A 514 18.27 1.85 17.84
C PRO A 514 18.22 0.52 17.07
N GLY A 515 17.03 0.12 16.61
CA GLY A 515 16.85 -1.12 15.82
C GLY A 515 16.99 -0.93 14.31
N LEU A 516 17.23 0.28 13.81
CA LEU A 516 17.37 0.55 12.38
C LEU A 516 18.81 0.41 11.90
N ASP A 517 19.00 -0.41 10.88
CA ASP A 517 20.26 -0.56 10.16
C ASP A 517 20.38 0.49 9.07
N LEU A 518 21.10 1.59 9.38
CA LEU A 518 21.29 2.71 8.44
C LEU A 518 22.04 2.30 7.17
N GLU A 519 22.91 1.32 7.25
CA GLU A 519 23.69 0.84 6.10
C GLU A 519 22.78 0.12 5.09
N SER A 520 21.88 -0.72 5.59
CA SER A 520 20.84 -1.37 4.78
C SER A 520 19.91 -0.35 4.11
N ILE A 521 19.48 0.68 4.87
CA ILE A 521 18.61 1.75 4.36
C ILE A 521 19.36 2.56 3.28
N GLN A 522 20.63 2.86 3.49
CA GLN A 522 21.46 3.57 2.51
C GLN A 522 21.60 2.78 1.20
N LEU A 523 21.89 1.48 1.28
CA LEU A 523 21.99 0.61 0.11
C LEU A 523 20.67 0.51 -0.65
N ARG A 524 19.55 0.37 0.08
CA ARG A 524 18.22 0.36 -0.54
C ARG A 524 17.92 1.69 -1.23
N LEU A 525 18.15 2.80 -0.55
CA LEU A 525 17.91 4.14 -1.11
C LEU A 525 18.78 4.38 -2.36
N GLN A 526 20.04 3.91 -2.35
CA GLN A 526 20.92 3.95 -3.52
C GLN A 526 20.30 3.24 -4.71
N ARG A 527 19.83 2.00 -4.53
CA ARG A 527 19.22 1.21 -5.62
C ARG A 527 17.95 1.86 -6.17
N LEU A 528 17.07 2.35 -5.28
CA LEU A 528 15.86 3.05 -5.70
C LEU A 528 16.18 4.30 -6.52
N ILE A 529 17.18 5.07 -6.11
CA ILE A 529 17.62 6.25 -6.86
C ILE A 529 18.20 5.86 -8.23
N ASP A 530 18.99 4.81 -8.29
CA ASP A 530 19.57 4.33 -9.56
C ASP A 530 18.49 3.93 -10.57
N ILE A 531 17.37 3.38 -10.08
CA ILE A 531 16.23 2.97 -10.89
C ILE A 531 15.38 4.17 -11.34
N HIS A 532 15.05 5.05 -10.41
CA HIS A 532 14.16 6.20 -10.70
C HIS A 532 14.89 7.38 -11.35
N SER A 533 16.23 7.34 -11.43
CA SER A 533 17.02 8.39 -12.05
C SER A 533 17.18 8.20 -13.56
N SER A 534 17.40 9.29 -14.28
CA SER A 534 17.59 9.26 -15.74
C SER A 534 18.90 8.60 -16.21
N GLY A 535 19.75 8.14 -15.29
CA GLY A 535 21.07 7.53 -15.61
C GLY A 535 22.11 8.49 -16.19
N LEU A 536 21.76 9.76 -16.44
CA LEU A 536 22.68 10.74 -17.04
C LEU A 536 23.86 11.10 -16.14
N MET A 537 23.69 11.01 -14.83
CA MET A 537 24.74 11.23 -13.84
C MET A 537 24.60 10.20 -12.72
N PRO A 538 25.66 9.46 -12.41
CA PRO A 538 25.65 8.54 -11.28
C PRO A 538 25.39 9.31 -9.97
N VAL A 539 24.58 8.74 -9.11
CA VAL A 539 24.23 9.31 -7.80
C VAL A 539 24.83 8.44 -6.71
N LYS A 540 25.48 9.04 -5.74
CA LYS A 540 25.97 8.35 -4.54
C LYS A 540 25.20 8.84 -3.31
N VAL A 541 24.70 7.91 -2.53
CA VAL A 541 23.93 8.21 -1.30
C VAL A 541 24.79 7.99 -0.07
N LEU A 542 24.72 8.94 0.85
CA LEU A 542 25.33 8.85 2.17
C LEU A 542 24.29 9.23 3.22
N ILE A 543 24.11 8.41 4.24
CA ILE A 543 23.26 8.73 5.39
C ILE A 543 24.20 8.99 6.58
N VAL A 544 24.11 10.18 7.15
CA VAL A 544 24.96 10.63 8.25
C VAL A 544 24.10 10.91 9.47
N LYS A 545 24.40 10.24 10.58
CA LYS A 545 23.76 10.52 11.87
C LYS A 545 24.35 11.81 12.45
N GLN A 546 23.48 12.77 12.77
CA GLN A 546 23.83 14.00 13.49
C GLN A 546 23.68 13.84 15.00
#